data_36efb3f1cfa0dff6ea94c992d60182cd
#
_entry.id   36efb3f1cfa0dff6ea94c992d60182cd
#
_cell.length_a   1.000
_cell.length_b   1.000
_cell.length_c   1.000
_cell.angle_alpha   90.00
_cell.angle_beta   90.00
_cell.angle_gamma   90.00
#
_symmetry.space_group_name_H-M   'P 1'
#
loop_
_entity.id
_entity.type
_entity.pdbx_description
1 polymer ?
#
loop_
_entity_poly.entity_id
_entity_poly.type
_entity_poly.pdbx_seq_one_letter_code
_entity_poly.pdbx_strand_id
1 'polypeptide(L)'
;DVYKRQPPSSIGKFGGDTDNWMWPRHTGDFSVFRVYANADNKPAEYNADNKPYTPRYVAEVSMQGYQDKDYAMTIGFPGSTDRYLCSWGVQQRIENSNKPRIEVRGIKQGIWKEAMLASDAVRIKYASKYAGSSNYWKNSIGMNKGLANLNVIERKRAEETAFADWVAKDQARGAKYGEVLNLLEKGYTSTNKYREALTYLNEAFSSGAEIIRLARMVQSVDIEGATPEEITVFLEDRIQPFFKDYEPSLDQKVLA
;
A
#
# COMPACT_ATOMS: atom_id res chain seq x y z
N ASP A 1 24.01 -12.79 11.98
CA ASP A 1 22.87 -13.54 12.51
C ASP A 1 21.88 -12.59 13.20
N VAL A 2 20.58 -12.78 13.01
CA VAL A 2 19.55 -11.87 13.54
C VAL A 2 18.39 -12.67 14.12
N TYR A 3 18.10 -12.44 15.40
CA TYR A 3 16.88 -12.95 16.05
C TYR A 3 15.80 -11.90 16.04
N LYS A 4 14.59 -12.30 15.65
CA LYS A 4 13.40 -11.44 15.61
C LYS A 4 12.39 -11.89 16.67
N ARG A 5 11.85 -10.94 17.42
CA ARG A 5 10.70 -11.11 18.30
C ARG A 5 9.57 -10.17 17.88
N GLN A 6 8.36 -10.66 17.88
CA GLN A 6 7.16 -9.87 17.58
C GLN A 6 5.97 -10.40 18.40
N PRO A 7 4.94 -9.57 18.65
CA PRO A 7 3.75 -10.03 19.34
C PRO A 7 2.99 -11.07 18.52
N PRO A 8 2.19 -11.93 19.16
CA PRO A 8 1.31 -12.86 18.45
C PRO A 8 0.26 -12.10 17.63
N SER A 9 -0.30 -12.78 16.61
CA SER A 9 -1.29 -12.17 15.70
C SER A 9 -2.52 -11.61 16.40
N SER A 10 -2.90 -12.15 17.56
CA SER A 10 -4.00 -11.64 18.40
C SER A 10 -3.76 -10.21 18.93
N ILE A 11 -2.51 -9.79 18.99
CA ILE A 11 -2.10 -8.43 19.39
C ILE A 11 -1.63 -7.63 18.18
N GLY A 12 -0.78 -8.22 17.30
CA GLY A 12 -0.27 -7.58 16.09
C GLY A 12 -1.35 -7.26 15.05
N LYS A 13 -2.48 -7.98 15.12
CA LYS A 13 -3.70 -7.76 14.31
C LYS A 13 -4.93 -7.78 15.19
N PHE A 14 -4.93 -6.97 16.23
CA PHE A 14 -6.02 -6.90 17.20
C PHE A 14 -7.38 -6.72 16.52
N GLY A 15 -8.38 -7.52 16.94
CA GLY A 15 -9.72 -7.50 16.34
C GLY A 15 -9.76 -7.90 14.85
N GLY A 16 -8.77 -8.66 14.36
CA GLY A 16 -8.67 -9.01 12.94
C GLY A 16 -8.25 -7.83 12.06
N ASP A 17 -7.47 -6.93 12.62
CA ASP A 17 -6.97 -5.74 11.92
C ASP A 17 -8.10 -4.73 11.58
N THR A 18 -9.15 -4.68 12.40
CA THR A 18 -10.32 -3.82 12.18
C THR A 18 -9.99 -2.33 12.27
N ASP A 19 -8.98 -1.96 13.05
CA ASP A 19 -8.51 -0.59 13.24
C ASP A 19 -7.42 -0.16 12.25
N ASN A 20 -7.09 -0.97 11.24
CA ASN A 20 -6.12 -0.59 10.22
C ASN A 20 -6.60 0.63 9.44
N TRP A 21 -5.73 1.64 9.30
CA TRP A 21 -6.02 2.96 8.72
C TRP A 21 -7.11 3.74 9.45
N MET A 22 -7.33 3.42 10.71
CA MET A 22 -8.30 4.11 11.55
C MET A 22 -7.66 4.60 12.86
N TRP A 23 -8.32 5.52 13.52
CA TRP A 23 -7.97 6.01 14.84
C TRP A 23 -9.20 5.91 15.77
N PRO A 24 -9.07 5.53 17.04
CA PRO A 24 -7.84 5.11 17.72
C PRO A 24 -7.35 3.73 17.32
N ARG A 25 -6.05 3.47 17.53
CA ARG A 25 -5.40 2.18 17.23
C ARG A 25 -5.21 1.37 18.50
N HIS A 26 -5.53 0.07 18.42
CA HIS A 26 -5.35 -0.91 19.51
C HIS A 26 -4.35 -2.01 19.13
N THR A 27 -3.90 -2.01 17.89
CA THR A 27 -2.95 -2.98 17.35
C THR A 27 -1.55 -2.73 17.90
N GLY A 28 -0.93 -3.76 18.48
CA GLY A 28 0.47 -3.75 18.91
C GLY A 28 1.36 -4.37 17.85
N ASP A 29 1.59 -3.63 16.74
CA ASP A 29 2.40 -4.11 15.62
C ASP A 29 3.83 -3.56 15.72
N PHE A 30 4.71 -4.36 16.32
CA PHE A 30 6.12 -4.05 16.47
C PHE A 30 6.99 -5.29 16.32
N SER A 31 8.25 -5.09 16.04
CA SER A 31 9.26 -6.14 16.03
C SER A 31 10.54 -5.67 16.73
N VAL A 32 11.14 -6.56 17.49
CA VAL A 32 12.44 -6.34 18.13
C VAL A 32 13.46 -7.27 17.50
N PHE A 33 14.57 -6.72 17.08
CA PHE A 33 15.67 -7.46 16.48
C PHE A 33 16.90 -7.44 17.37
N ARG A 34 17.57 -8.59 17.51
CA ARG A 34 18.90 -8.67 18.12
C ARG A 34 19.87 -9.15 17.06
N VAL A 35 20.88 -8.32 16.76
CA VAL A 35 21.94 -8.61 15.80
C VAL A 35 23.09 -9.28 16.52
N TYR A 36 23.69 -10.30 15.90
CA TYR A 36 24.87 -11.01 16.39
C TYR A 36 26.03 -10.81 15.42
N ALA A 37 27.23 -10.74 15.95
CA ALA A 37 28.47 -10.53 15.25
C ALA A 37 29.52 -11.55 15.71
N ASN A 38 30.64 -11.67 15.01
CA ASN A 38 31.77 -12.49 15.45
C ASN A 38 32.49 -11.90 16.69
N ALA A 39 33.51 -12.56 17.16
CA ALA A 39 34.26 -12.12 18.33
C ALA A 39 34.89 -10.69 18.20
N ASP A 40 35.17 -10.27 16.96
CA ASP A 40 35.71 -8.93 16.63
C ASP A 40 34.61 -7.88 16.39
N ASN A 41 33.35 -8.19 16.71
CA ASN A 41 32.20 -7.32 16.50
C ASN A 41 31.94 -6.95 15.01
N LYS A 42 32.29 -7.86 14.08
CA LYS A 42 32.14 -7.68 12.64
C LYS A 42 31.04 -8.60 12.10
N PRO A 43 30.40 -8.24 10.96
CA PRO A 43 29.50 -9.14 10.26
C PRO A 43 30.14 -10.50 9.98
N ALA A 44 29.40 -11.57 10.18
CA ALA A 44 29.85 -12.94 9.95
C ALA A 44 28.67 -13.84 9.61
N GLU A 45 28.96 -14.97 8.95
CA GLU A 45 28.02 -16.06 8.76
C GLU A 45 27.56 -16.64 10.11
N TYR A 46 26.48 -17.41 10.09
CA TYR A 46 25.98 -18.04 11.32
C TYR A 46 27.05 -18.93 11.97
N ASN A 47 27.28 -18.67 13.26
CA ASN A 47 28.11 -19.50 14.12
C ASN A 47 27.54 -19.46 15.55
N ALA A 48 27.54 -20.60 16.24
CA ALA A 48 27.04 -20.70 17.62
C ALA A 48 27.85 -19.83 18.61
N ASP A 49 29.09 -19.50 18.28
CA ASP A 49 30.00 -18.66 19.09
C ASP A 49 29.79 -17.16 18.84
N ASN A 50 28.94 -16.77 17.88
CA ASN A 50 28.62 -15.36 17.63
C ASN A 50 28.01 -14.72 18.89
N LYS A 51 28.41 -13.47 19.15
CA LYS A 51 27.97 -12.68 20.31
C LYS A 51 27.05 -11.55 19.89
N PRO A 52 26.17 -11.04 20.78
CA PRO A 52 25.40 -9.85 20.49
C PRO A 52 26.29 -8.70 20.02
N TYR A 53 25.91 -8.09 18.90
CA TYR A 53 26.60 -6.94 18.35
C TYR A 53 26.62 -5.78 19.35
N THR A 54 27.79 -5.19 19.54
CA THR A 54 28.00 -4.01 20.40
C THR A 54 28.05 -2.76 19.51
N PRO A 55 26.99 -1.89 19.52
CA PRO A 55 26.99 -0.67 18.72
C PRO A 55 27.92 0.39 19.31
N ARG A 56 28.38 1.32 18.47
CA ARG A 56 29.21 2.47 18.90
C ARG A 56 28.43 3.45 19.75
N TYR A 57 27.13 3.54 19.50
CA TYR A 57 26.20 4.43 20.19
C TYR A 57 24.89 3.69 20.46
N VAL A 58 24.35 3.90 21.63
CA VAL A 58 23.03 3.38 22.02
C VAL A 58 22.13 4.59 22.27
N ALA A 59 21.00 4.64 21.55
CA ALA A 59 19.99 5.67 21.79
C ALA A 59 19.33 5.44 23.16
N GLU A 60 19.27 6.47 23.98
CA GLU A 60 18.59 6.40 25.26
C GLU A 60 17.08 6.37 25.07
N VAL A 61 16.41 5.51 25.83
CA VAL A 61 14.95 5.43 25.84
C VAL A 61 14.43 6.37 26.92
N SER A 62 13.83 7.48 26.52
CA SER A 62 13.15 8.38 27.46
C SER A 62 11.78 7.84 27.84
N MET A 63 11.51 7.80 29.16
CA MET A 63 10.19 7.47 29.72
C MET A 63 9.39 8.70 30.13
N GLN A 64 9.88 9.91 29.81
CA GLN A 64 9.22 11.18 30.18
C GLN A 64 7.99 11.48 29.31
N GLY A 65 7.83 10.77 28.17
CA GLY A 65 6.80 11.06 27.19
C GLY A 65 7.13 12.29 26.35
N TYR A 66 6.09 12.88 25.74
CA TYR A 66 6.18 14.09 24.92
C TYR A 66 4.97 14.99 25.19
N GLN A 67 5.13 16.26 24.90
CA GLN A 67 4.08 17.27 25.04
C GLN A 67 3.61 17.74 23.65
N ASP A 68 2.47 18.44 23.60
CA ASP A 68 2.02 19.08 22.37
C ASP A 68 3.08 20.08 21.88
N LYS A 69 3.42 19.99 20.58
CA LYS A 69 4.46 20.77 19.88
C LYS A 69 5.90 20.34 20.13
N ASP A 70 6.16 19.29 20.89
CA ASP A 70 7.51 18.72 20.93
C ASP A 70 7.90 18.18 19.55
N TYR A 71 9.20 18.25 19.26
CA TYR A 71 9.72 17.64 18.03
C TYR A 71 9.60 16.13 18.09
N ALA A 72 8.98 15.54 17.07
CA ALA A 72 8.89 14.09 16.89
C ALA A 72 9.31 13.69 15.47
N MET A 73 10.00 12.58 15.36
CA MET A 73 10.48 12.03 14.09
C MET A 73 10.30 10.52 14.06
N THR A 74 9.88 9.99 12.91
CA THR A 74 9.95 8.57 12.58
C THR A 74 11.05 8.32 11.57
N ILE A 75 11.80 7.23 11.73
CA ILE A 75 12.85 6.81 10.80
C ILE A 75 12.31 5.63 9.99
N GLY A 76 12.35 5.73 8.66
CA GLY A 76 11.87 4.67 7.77
C GLY A 76 11.70 5.13 6.34
N PHE A 77 11.17 4.24 5.50
CA PHE A 77 10.86 4.50 4.10
C PHE A 77 9.32 4.61 3.95
N PRO A 78 8.74 5.82 4.09
CA PRO A 78 7.32 6.01 3.86
C PRO A 78 7.01 5.72 2.39
N GLY A 79 5.78 5.28 2.11
CA GLY A 79 5.32 5.04 0.74
C GLY A 79 5.21 6.35 -0.05
N SER A 80 4.01 6.79 -0.34
CA SER A 80 3.75 8.05 -1.05
C SER A 80 2.81 8.95 -0.27
N THR A 81 3.01 10.26 -0.43
CA THR A 81 2.13 11.28 0.13
C THR A 81 1.86 12.33 -0.93
N ASP A 82 0.59 12.57 -1.22
CA ASP A 82 0.14 13.58 -2.19
C ASP A 82 -0.18 14.90 -1.46
N ARG A 83 0.85 15.56 -0.96
CA ARG A 83 0.72 16.76 -0.11
C ARG A 83 0.17 17.98 -0.85
N TYR A 84 0.50 18.09 -2.12
CA TYR A 84 0.24 19.29 -2.93
C TYR A 84 -0.87 19.12 -3.97
N LEU A 85 -1.76 18.14 -3.80
CA LEU A 85 -2.92 18.03 -4.67
C LEU A 85 -3.82 19.24 -4.53
N CYS A 86 -4.34 19.72 -5.67
CA CYS A 86 -5.43 20.71 -5.72
C CYS A 86 -6.79 20.05 -5.40
N SER A 87 -7.85 20.85 -5.27
CA SER A 87 -9.19 20.36 -4.95
C SER A 87 -9.70 19.32 -5.95
N TRP A 88 -9.51 19.55 -7.25
CA TRP A 88 -9.87 18.60 -8.32
C TRP A 88 -9.09 17.29 -8.21
N GLY A 89 -7.80 17.34 -7.84
CA GLY A 89 -6.97 16.17 -7.63
C GLY A 89 -7.44 15.33 -6.42
N VAL A 90 -7.83 15.99 -5.33
CA VAL A 90 -8.42 15.32 -4.16
C VAL A 90 -9.76 14.68 -4.55
N GLN A 91 -10.61 15.38 -5.29
CA GLN A 91 -11.88 14.84 -5.77
C GLN A 91 -11.70 13.63 -6.68
N GLN A 92 -10.77 13.71 -7.66
CA GLN A 92 -10.43 12.56 -8.52
C GLN A 92 -9.92 11.36 -7.71
N ARG A 93 -9.12 11.60 -6.65
CA ARG A 93 -8.67 10.54 -5.75
C ARG A 93 -9.84 9.82 -5.08
N ILE A 94 -10.80 10.57 -4.56
CA ILE A 94 -11.98 10.03 -3.88
C ILE A 94 -12.85 9.25 -4.87
N GLU A 95 -13.25 9.91 -5.97
CA GLU A 95 -14.31 9.41 -6.85
C GLU A 95 -13.78 8.36 -7.85
N ASN A 96 -12.68 8.66 -8.53
CA ASN A 96 -12.22 7.88 -9.67
C ASN A 96 -11.08 6.90 -9.34
N SER A 97 -10.54 6.93 -8.11
CA SER A 97 -9.51 6.00 -7.68
C SER A 97 -9.94 5.16 -6.46
N ASN A 98 -10.36 5.82 -5.37
CA ASN A 98 -10.69 5.10 -4.13
C ASN A 98 -12.04 4.37 -4.22
N LYS A 99 -13.10 4.99 -4.76
CA LYS A 99 -14.41 4.34 -4.89
C LYS A 99 -14.37 3.05 -5.71
N PRO A 100 -13.86 3.04 -6.94
CA PRO A 100 -13.75 1.79 -7.73
C PRO A 100 -12.92 0.72 -7.01
N ARG A 101 -11.82 1.11 -6.35
CA ARG A 101 -11.01 0.17 -5.57
C ARG A 101 -11.77 -0.42 -4.39
N ILE A 102 -12.53 0.39 -3.68
CA ILE A 102 -13.34 -0.07 -2.53
C ILE A 102 -14.36 -1.09 -3.01
N GLU A 103 -15.04 -0.81 -4.11
CA GLU A 103 -16.06 -1.67 -4.68
C GLU A 103 -15.49 -3.03 -5.11
N VAL A 104 -14.54 -3.03 -6.04
CA VAL A 104 -13.98 -4.27 -6.60
C VAL A 104 -13.29 -5.11 -5.52
N ARG A 105 -12.48 -4.49 -4.65
CA ARG A 105 -11.81 -5.24 -3.57
C ARG A 105 -12.80 -5.73 -2.52
N GLY A 106 -13.87 -5.00 -2.26
CA GLY A 106 -14.93 -5.43 -1.36
C GLY A 106 -15.57 -6.74 -1.81
N ILE A 107 -15.96 -6.82 -3.09
CA ILE A 107 -16.52 -8.04 -3.70
C ILE A 107 -15.52 -9.19 -3.63
N LYS A 108 -14.31 -9.00 -4.14
CA LYS A 108 -13.26 -10.03 -4.12
C LYS A 108 -12.96 -10.55 -2.73
N GLN A 109 -12.82 -9.68 -1.75
CA GLN A 109 -12.54 -10.06 -0.37
C GLN A 109 -13.71 -10.78 0.30
N GLY A 110 -14.96 -10.46 -0.08
CA GLY A 110 -16.14 -11.21 0.34
C GLY A 110 -16.02 -12.68 -0.08
N ILE A 111 -15.74 -12.92 -1.36
CA ILE A 111 -15.55 -14.26 -1.94
C ILE A 111 -14.40 -15.02 -1.24
N TRP A 112 -13.26 -14.37 -1.09
CA TRP A 112 -12.11 -14.99 -0.44
C TRP A 112 -12.37 -15.31 1.04
N LYS A 113 -13.00 -14.40 1.77
CA LYS A 113 -13.30 -14.57 3.20
C LYS A 113 -14.23 -15.76 3.43
N GLU A 114 -15.27 -15.90 2.63
CA GLU A 114 -16.19 -17.04 2.71
C GLU A 114 -15.44 -18.37 2.51
N ALA A 115 -14.61 -18.46 1.47
CA ALA A 115 -13.82 -19.66 1.19
C ALA A 115 -12.78 -19.97 2.29
N MET A 116 -12.13 -18.93 2.83
CA MET A 116 -11.18 -19.07 3.94
C MET A 116 -11.84 -19.53 5.24
N LEU A 117 -13.09 -19.15 5.49
CA LEU A 117 -13.86 -19.62 6.65
C LEU A 117 -14.31 -21.07 6.49
N ALA A 118 -14.54 -21.51 5.25
CA ALA A 118 -14.98 -22.87 4.95
C ALA A 118 -13.83 -23.90 4.93
N SER A 119 -12.57 -23.47 4.75
CA SER A 119 -11.41 -24.36 4.60
C SER A 119 -10.12 -23.76 5.14
N ASP A 120 -9.49 -24.44 6.11
CA ASP A 120 -8.17 -24.07 6.62
C ASP A 120 -7.08 -24.14 5.54
N ALA A 121 -7.17 -25.10 4.61
CA ALA A 121 -6.23 -25.20 3.49
C ALA A 121 -6.30 -23.94 2.59
N VAL A 122 -7.51 -23.49 2.26
CA VAL A 122 -7.71 -22.24 1.51
C VAL A 122 -7.25 -21.03 2.34
N ARG A 123 -7.53 -21.02 3.64
CA ARG A 123 -7.10 -19.93 4.53
C ARG A 123 -5.58 -19.77 4.54
N ILE A 124 -4.84 -20.85 4.58
CA ILE A 124 -3.36 -20.84 4.54
C ILE A 124 -2.86 -20.23 3.23
N LYS A 125 -3.41 -20.66 2.09
CA LYS A 125 -3.06 -20.12 0.76
C LYS A 125 -3.38 -18.64 0.57
N TYR A 126 -4.52 -18.19 1.12
CA TYR A 126 -5.07 -16.86 0.83
C TYR A 126 -4.86 -15.82 1.93
N ALA A 127 -4.43 -16.18 3.13
CA ALA A 127 -4.28 -15.24 4.24
C ALA A 127 -3.39 -14.03 3.90
N SER A 128 -2.25 -14.25 3.26
CA SER A 128 -1.33 -13.17 2.84
C SER A 128 -1.93 -12.32 1.72
N LYS A 129 -2.55 -12.96 0.71
CA LYS A 129 -3.21 -12.30 -0.42
C LYS A 129 -4.37 -11.42 0.07
N TYR A 130 -5.18 -11.97 0.97
CA TYR A 130 -6.28 -11.25 1.61
C TYR A 130 -5.77 -10.06 2.41
N ALA A 131 -4.74 -10.24 3.23
CA ALA A 131 -4.16 -9.16 4.04
C ALA A 131 -3.64 -8.01 3.16
N GLY A 132 -2.92 -8.32 2.07
CA GLY A 132 -2.44 -7.33 1.11
C GLY A 132 -3.58 -6.57 0.43
N SER A 133 -4.62 -7.28 -0.05
CA SER A 133 -5.80 -6.66 -0.66
C SER A 133 -6.54 -5.77 0.35
N SER A 134 -6.75 -6.27 1.57
CA SER A 134 -7.44 -5.58 2.66
C SER A 134 -6.73 -4.31 3.10
N ASN A 135 -5.40 -4.30 3.12
CA ASN A 135 -4.63 -3.11 3.48
C ASN A 135 -4.95 -1.91 2.56
N TYR A 136 -4.93 -2.10 1.25
CA TYR A 136 -5.26 -1.05 0.29
C TYR A 136 -6.75 -0.68 0.30
N TRP A 137 -7.62 -1.66 0.52
CA TRP A 137 -9.06 -1.46 0.63
C TRP A 137 -9.41 -0.57 1.82
N LYS A 138 -8.89 -0.91 3.00
CA LYS A 138 -9.07 -0.12 4.23
C LYS A 138 -8.41 1.25 4.14
N ASN A 139 -7.24 1.36 3.51
CA ASN A 139 -6.60 2.64 3.23
C ASN A 139 -7.52 3.56 2.42
N SER A 140 -8.14 3.05 1.35
CA SER A 140 -9.04 3.84 0.52
C SER A 140 -10.30 4.29 1.28
N ILE A 141 -10.88 3.41 2.11
CA ILE A 141 -12.04 3.74 2.97
C ILE A 141 -11.63 4.80 4.01
N GLY A 142 -10.53 4.57 4.72
CA GLY A 142 -10.04 5.48 5.76
C GLY A 142 -9.65 6.84 5.18
N MET A 143 -9.04 6.86 4.00
CA MET A 143 -8.69 8.09 3.28
C MET A 143 -9.94 8.88 2.91
N ASN A 144 -10.95 8.27 2.29
CA ASN A 144 -12.18 8.96 1.93
C ASN A 144 -12.90 9.53 3.16
N LYS A 145 -12.97 8.77 4.24
CA LYS A 145 -13.52 9.22 5.52
C LYS A 145 -12.73 10.40 6.11
N GLY A 146 -11.41 10.31 6.11
CA GLY A 146 -10.53 11.36 6.63
C GLY A 146 -10.62 12.65 5.81
N LEU A 147 -10.58 12.55 4.47
CA LEU A 147 -10.71 13.69 3.56
C LEU A 147 -12.05 14.41 3.72
N ALA A 148 -13.15 13.65 3.92
CA ALA A 148 -14.47 14.22 4.17
C ALA A 148 -14.55 14.89 5.56
N ASN A 149 -14.14 14.20 6.63
CA ASN A 149 -14.22 14.72 8.00
C ASN A 149 -13.38 15.99 8.22
N LEU A 150 -12.27 16.11 7.49
CA LEU A 150 -11.38 17.27 7.57
C LEU A 150 -11.71 18.36 6.55
N ASN A 151 -12.79 18.20 5.78
CA ASN A 151 -13.22 19.13 4.74
C ASN A 151 -12.07 19.53 3.79
N VAL A 152 -11.24 18.54 3.38
CA VAL A 152 -10.00 18.81 2.65
C VAL A 152 -10.26 19.50 1.31
N ILE A 153 -11.33 19.14 0.59
CA ILE A 153 -11.69 19.78 -0.69
C ILE A 153 -11.93 21.28 -0.48
N GLU A 154 -12.74 21.66 0.52
CA GLU A 154 -13.04 23.07 0.78
C GLU A 154 -11.80 23.86 1.25
N ARG A 155 -10.93 23.22 2.03
CA ARG A 155 -9.65 23.83 2.41
C ARG A 155 -8.78 24.10 1.20
N LYS A 156 -8.72 23.16 0.24
CA LYS A 156 -7.97 23.32 -1.01
C LYS A 156 -8.58 24.40 -1.90
N ARG A 157 -9.91 24.48 -1.99
CA ARG A 157 -10.60 25.57 -2.70
C ARG A 157 -10.28 26.95 -2.11
N ALA A 158 -10.20 27.06 -0.79
CA ALA A 158 -9.80 28.30 -0.14
C ALA A 158 -8.34 28.68 -0.46
N GLU A 159 -7.41 27.70 -0.50
CA GLU A 159 -6.03 27.91 -0.94
C GLU A 159 -5.98 28.38 -2.42
N GLU A 160 -6.78 27.76 -3.30
CA GLU A 160 -6.89 28.11 -4.73
C GLU A 160 -7.44 29.53 -4.91
N THR A 161 -8.48 29.91 -4.15
CA THR A 161 -9.02 31.26 -4.15
C THR A 161 -7.97 32.29 -3.70
N ALA A 162 -7.28 32.01 -2.60
CA ALA A 162 -6.22 32.89 -2.11
C ALA A 162 -5.06 33.04 -3.13
N PHE A 163 -4.73 31.95 -3.84
CA PHE A 163 -3.76 31.99 -4.94
C PHE A 163 -4.25 32.85 -6.11
N ALA A 164 -5.52 32.70 -6.55
CA ALA A 164 -6.10 33.51 -7.60
C ALA A 164 -6.10 35.01 -7.25
N ASP A 165 -6.48 35.36 -6.01
CA ASP A 165 -6.45 36.71 -5.51
C ASP A 165 -5.02 37.30 -5.46
N TRP A 166 -4.04 36.47 -5.13
CA TRP A 166 -2.63 36.88 -5.15
C TRP A 166 -2.12 37.11 -6.56
N VAL A 167 -2.53 36.28 -7.52
CA VAL A 167 -2.20 36.42 -8.94
C VAL A 167 -2.80 37.70 -9.52
N ALA A 168 -4.07 37.98 -9.22
CA ALA A 168 -4.82 39.11 -9.75
C ALA A 168 -4.25 40.51 -9.31
N LYS A 169 -3.48 40.56 -8.24
CA LYS A 169 -2.90 41.80 -7.70
C LYS A 169 -1.64 42.30 -8.42
N ASP A 170 -1.14 41.57 -9.42
CA ASP A 170 0.10 41.88 -10.09
C ASP A 170 0.08 41.43 -11.55
N GLN A 171 0.37 42.32 -12.47
CA GLN A 171 0.32 42.03 -13.91
C GLN A 171 1.33 40.94 -14.35
N ALA A 172 2.54 40.95 -13.76
CA ALA A 172 3.55 39.92 -14.09
C ALA A 172 3.15 38.56 -13.57
N ARG A 173 2.52 38.47 -12.39
CA ARG A 173 1.93 37.24 -11.86
C ARG A 173 0.78 36.75 -12.73
N GLY A 174 -0.11 37.69 -13.16
CA GLY A 174 -1.19 37.38 -14.09
C GLY A 174 -0.69 36.76 -15.39
N ALA A 175 0.35 37.36 -15.99
CA ALA A 175 0.97 36.82 -17.21
C ALA A 175 1.62 35.44 -17.01
N LYS A 176 2.18 35.17 -15.82
CA LYS A 176 2.90 33.93 -15.52
C LYS A 176 2.00 32.80 -15.00
N TYR A 177 1.02 33.12 -14.18
CA TYR A 177 0.26 32.13 -13.40
C TYR A 177 -1.26 32.17 -13.63
N GLY A 178 -1.76 33.12 -14.44
CA GLY A 178 -3.20 33.35 -14.62
C GLY A 178 -3.98 32.12 -15.07
N GLU A 179 -3.38 31.28 -15.90
CA GLU A 179 -4.02 30.09 -16.44
C GLU A 179 -3.84 28.81 -15.60
N VAL A 180 -3.06 28.85 -14.50
CA VAL A 180 -2.67 27.64 -13.75
C VAL A 180 -3.89 26.88 -13.24
N LEU A 181 -4.83 27.54 -12.60
CA LEU A 181 -6.01 26.88 -12.04
C LEU A 181 -6.92 26.30 -13.13
N ASN A 182 -7.15 27.04 -14.22
CA ASN A 182 -7.92 26.58 -15.37
C ASN A 182 -7.29 25.34 -16.01
N LEU A 183 -5.98 25.33 -16.16
CA LEU A 183 -5.24 24.20 -16.73
C LEU A 183 -5.31 22.97 -15.81
N LEU A 184 -5.20 23.14 -14.49
CA LEU A 184 -5.35 22.07 -13.51
C LEU A 184 -6.77 21.52 -13.55
N GLU A 185 -7.80 22.35 -13.45
CA GLU A 185 -9.21 21.93 -13.56
C GLU A 185 -9.46 21.11 -14.82
N LYS A 186 -9.10 21.67 -15.98
CA LYS A 186 -9.26 21.01 -17.27
C LYS A 186 -8.51 19.69 -17.33
N GLY A 187 -7.29 19.63 -16.82
CA GLY A 187 -6.47 18.42 -16.79
C GLY A 187 -7.13 17.31 -16.00
N TYR A 188 -7.61 17.59 -14.79
CA TYR A 188 -8.29 16.61 -13.96
C TYR A 188 -9.65 16.21 -14.53
N THR A 189 -10.52 17.17 -14.87
CA THR A 189 -11.89 16.89 -15.34
C THR A 189 -11.89 16.12 -16.65
N SER A 190 -11.02 16.43 -17.60
CA SER A 190 -10.92 15.70 -18.87
C SER A 190 -10.42 14.26 -18.71
N THR A 191 -9.68 13.98 -17.64
CA THR A 191 -9.09 12.66 -17.40
C THR A 191 -9.88 11.77 -16.43
N ASN A 192 -10.91 12.29 -15.77
CA ASN A 192 -11.68 11.55 -14.76
C ASN A 192 -12.21 10.21 -15.27
N LYS A 193 -12.87 10.19 -16.43
CA LYS A 193 -13.41 8.95 -17.04
C LYS A 193 -12.32 7.91 -17.34
N TYR A 194 -11.16 8.36 -17.78
CA TYR A 194 -10.05 7.45 -18.06
C TYR A 194 -9.43 6.92 -16.76
N ARG A 195 -9.31 7.76 -15.74
CA ARG A 195 -8.81 7.36 -14.43
C ARG A 195 -9.70 6.31 -13.79
N GLU A 196 -11.00 6.50 -13.85
CA GLU A 196 -12.00 5.56 -13.33
C GLU A 196 -11.93 4.23 -14.07
N ALA A 197 -12.01 4.25 -15.40
CA ALA A 197 -11.89 3.05 -16.24
C ALA A 197 -10.59 2.29 -15.99
N LEU A 198 -9.45 2.99 -15.92
CA LEU A 198 -8.15 2.38 -15.60
C LEU A 198 -8.12 1.78 -14.20
N THR A 199 -8.79 2.39 -13.22
CA THR A 199 -8.87 1.84 -11.88
C THR A 199 -9.68 0.54 -11.87
N TYR A 200 -10.85 0.52 -12.52
CA TYR A 200 -11.63 -0.72 -12.67
C TYR A 200 -10.83 -1.81 -13.39
N LEU A 201 -10.20 -1.50 -14.52
CA LEU A 201 -9.36 -2.44 -15.26
C LEU A 201 -8.21 -2.99 -14.40
N ASN A 202 -7.54 -2.14 -13.66
CA ASN A 202 -6.44 -2.57 -12.79
C ASN A 202 -6.91 -3.43 -11.62
N GLU A 203 -8.00 -3.05 -10.97
CA GLU A 203 -8.50 -3.78 -9.79
C GLU A 203 -9.24 -5.07 -10.17
N ALA A 204 -10.01 -5.09 -11.26
CA ALA A 204 -10.77 -6.25 -11.71
C ALA A 204 -9.93 -7.24 -12.52
N PHE A 205 -9.07 -6.75 -13.44
CA PHE A 205 -8.26 -7.62 -14.28
C PHE A 205 -6.83 -7.79 -13.76
N SER A 206 -6.07 -6.71 -13.61
CA SER A 206 -4.64 -6.82 -13.26
C SER A 206 -4.40 -7.37 -11.85
N SER A 207 -5.28 -7.05 -10.92
CA SER A 207 -5.25 -7.44 -9.50
C SER A 207 -6.49 -8.24 -9.08
N GLY A 208 -7.34 -8.61 -10.02
CA GLY A 208 -8.57 -9.38 -9.80
C GLY A 208 -8.28 -10.88 -9.69
N ALA A 209 -8.64 -11.62 -10.73
CA ALA A 209 -8.38 -13.04 -10.81
C ALA A 209 -6.88 -13.34 -11.01
N GLU A 210 -6.38 -14.35 -10.32
CA GLU A 210 -4.96 -14.68 -10.30
C GLU A 210 -4.48 -15.26 -11.63
N ILE A 211 -5.35 -15.95 -12.36
CA ILE A 211 -5.03 -16.53 -13.68
C ILE A 211 -4.61 -15.45 -14.69
N ILE A 212 -5.17 -14.25 -14.59
CA ILE A 212 -4.78 -13.12 -15.45
C ILE A 212 -3.35 -12.68 -15.16
N ARG A 213 -2.93 -12.70 -13.88
CA ARG A 213 -1.54 -12.42 -13.50
C ARG A 213 -0.59 -13.48 -14.05
N LEU A 214 -0.99 -14.76 -13.99
CA LEU A 214 -0.23 -15.85 -14.59
C LEU A 214 -0.06 -15.65 -16.10
N ALA A 215 -1.15 -15.38 -16.82
CA ALA A 215 -1.11 -15.14 -18.26
C ALA A 215 -0.14 -13.99 -18.62
N ARG A 216 -0.14 -12.91 -17.86
CA ARG A 216 0.80 -11.80 -18.05
C ARG A 216 2.26 -12.19 -17.77
N MET A 217 2.50 -13.01 -16.73
CA MET A 217 3.85 -13.50 -16.46
C MET A 217 4.38 -14.33 -17.64
N VAL A 218 3.56 -15.23 -18.17
CA VAL A 218 3.93 -16.04 -19.35
C VAL A 218 4.16 -15.16 -20.57
N GLN A 219 3.27 -14.19 -20.82
CA GLN A 219 3.39 -13.27 -21.95
C GLN A 219 4.65 -12.37 -21.88
N SER A 220 5.17 -12.13 -20.67
CA SER A 220 6.37 -11.29 -20.49
C SER A 220 7.68 -12.01 -20.80
N VAL A 221 7.64 -13.32 -21.07
CA VAL A 221 8.82 -14.13 -21.40
C VAL A 221 8.88 -14.31 -22.91
N ASP A 222 10.01 -14.02 -23.51
CA ASP A 222 10.31 -14.36 -24.90
C ASP A 222 10.65 -15.83 -24.98
N ILE A 223 9.62 -16.70 -25.07
CA ILE A 223 9.77 -18.14 -25.10
C ILE A 223 10.52 -18.61 -26.37
N GLU A 224 10.38 -17.90 -27.48
CA GLU A 224 11.02 -18.25 -28.76
C GLU A 224 12.53 -17.93 -28.73
N GLY A 225 12.92 -16.88 -28.01
CA GLY A 225 14.33 -16.48 -27.87
C GLY A 225 15.05 -17.05 -26.65
N ALA A 226 14.32 -17.66 -25.71
CA ALA A 226 14.89 -18.17 -24.46
C ALA A 226 15.55 -19.55 -24.63
N THR A 227 16.63 -19.77 -23.90
CA THR A 227 17.26 -21.10 -23.81
C THR A 227 16.43 -22.07 -22.98
N PRO A 228 16.58 -23.40 -23.14
CA PRO A 228 15.91 -24.40 -22.30
C PRO A 228 16.18 -24.19 -20.81
N GLU A 229 17.37 -23.77 -20.43
CA GLU A 229 17.78 -23.48 -19.05
C GLU A 229 17.01 -22.28 -18.50
N GLU A 230 16.89 -21.19 -19.24
CA GLU A 230 16.11 -19.99 -18.84
C GLU A 230 14.63 -20.31 -18.67
N ILE A 231 14.07 -21.12 -19.57
CA ILE A 231 12.69 -21.61 -19.45
C ILE A 231 12.52 -22.46 -18.20
N THR A 232 13.46 -23.35 -17.91
CA THR A 232 13.42 -24.20 -16.71
C THR A 232 13.43 -23.35 -15.44
N VAL A 233 14.34 -22.39 -15.34
CA VAL A 233 14.41 -21.45 -14.20
C VAL A 233 13.11 -20.66 -14.06
N PHE A 234 12.55 -20.16 -15.16
CA PHE A 234 11.26 -19.46 -15.12
C PHE A 234 10.12 -20.35 -14.61
N LEU A 235 10.05 -21.61 -15.06
CA LEU A 235 9.04 -22.55 -14.59
C LEU A 235 9.19 -22.85 -13.09
N GLU A 236 10.40 -23.07 -12.62
CA GLU A 236 10.67 -23.40 -11.22
C GLU A 236 10.47 -22.18 -10.29
N ASP A 237 10.95 -21.01 -10.68
CA ASP A 237 10.95 -19.83 -9.82
C ASP A 237 9.64 -19.04 -9.84
N ARG A 238 8.85 -19.13 -10.92
CA ARG A 238 7.65 -18.33 -11.13
C ARG A 238 6.37 -19.12 -11.26
N ILE A 239 6.38 -20.18 -12.06
CA ILE A 239 5.16 -20.92 -12.39
C ILE A 239 4.80 -21.93 -11.31
N GLN A 240 5.75 -22.77 -10.89
CA GLN A 240 5.48 -23.75 -9.83
C GLN A 240 5.06 -23.12 -8.50
N PRO A 241 5.70 -22.04 -7.98
CA PRO A 241 5.24 -21.35 -6.78
C PRO A 241 3.84 -20.74 -6.91
N PHE A 242 3.47 -20.27 -8.13
CA PHE A 242 2.12 -19.79 -8.38
C PHE A 242 1.07 -20.87 -8.13
N PHE A 243 1.24 -22.06 -8.71
CA PHE A 243 0.28 -23.16 -8.57
C PHE A 243 0.22 -23.75 -7.16
N LYS A 244 1.27 -23.61 -6.36
CA LYS A 244 1.29 -24.05 -4.96
C LYS A 244 0.21 -23.37 -4.12
N ASP A 245 -0.02 -22.09 -4.36
CA ASP A 245 -0.96 -21.25 -3.59
C ASP A 245 -2.20 -20.85 -4.42
N TYR A 246 -2.40 -21.43 -5.60
CA TYR A 246 -3.52 -21.15 -6.48
C TYR A 246 -4.71 -22.06 -6.18
N GLU A 247 -5.93 -21.49 -6.23
CA GLU A 247 -7.19 -22.20 -6.04
C GLU A 247 -8.13 -21.89 -7.22
N PRO A 248 -8.18 -22.77 -8.24
CA PRO A 248 -8.91 -22.50 -9.48
C PRO A 248 -10.40 -22.20 -9.29
N SER A 249 -11.06 -22.94 -8.40
CA SER A 249 -12.50 -22.79 -8.15
C SER A 249 -12.82 -21.45 -7.50
N LEU A 250 -11.93 -20.94 -6.67
CA LEU A 250 -12.06 -19.64 -6.02
C LEU A 250 -11.76 -18.52 -7.01
N ASP A 251 -10.75 -18.68 -7.84
CA ASP A 251 -10.37 -17.71 -8.85
C ASP A 251 -11.46 -17.52 -9.93
N GLN A 252 -12.15 -18.60 -10.32
CA GLN A 252 -13.32 -18.54 -11.19
C GLN A 252 -14.46 -17.68 -10.60
N LYS A 253 -14.72 -17.79 -9.29
CA LYS A 253 -15.71 -16.96 -8.61
C LYS A 253 -15.33 -15.48 -8.57
N VAL A 254 -14.03 -15.18 -8.51
CA VAL A 254 -13.52 -13.80 -8.56
C VAL A 254 -13.62 -13.23 -9.98
N LEU A 255 -13.48 -14.08 -11.00
CA LEU A 255 -13.57 -13.68 -12.41
C LEU A 255 -15.02 -13.43 -12.86
N ALA A 256 -15.99 -14.18 -12.33
CA ALA A 256 -17.42 -14.07 -12.64
C ALA A 256 -18.05 -12.82 -12.00
#